data_dec3501bf4ec20f76974338bbbe31999
#
_entry.id   dec3501bf4ec20f76974338bbbe31999
#
_cell.length_a   1.000
_cell.length_b   1.000
_cell.length_c   1.000
_cell.angle_alpha   90.00
_cell.angle_beta   90.00
_cell.angle_gamma   90.00
#
_symmetry.space_group_name_H-M   'P 1'
#
loop_
_entity.id
_entity.type
_entity.pdbx_description
1 polymer ?
#
loop_
_entity_poly.entity_id
_entity_poly.type
_entity_poly.pdbx_seq_one_letter_code
_entity_poly.pdbx_strand_id
1 'polypeptide(L)'
;LQHALDIEDTLDDLRYNRVVIATDADVDGMHIRLLLLTFFLQFFPDLVRSGHLYILETPLFRVRDKKQTFYCYSESEKQEAIRKLRGKAEITRFKGLGEISPNEFGGFIGPNIRLEPVVLHDDTGIDAILAYYMGKNTPERQEFIIGNLRIEKDEIEAEEELVMEVEAVEVE
;
A
#
# COMPACT_ATOMS: atom_id res chain seq x y z
N LEU A 1 14.82 -0.83 15.53
CA LEU A 1 13.38 -0.66 15.80
C LEU A 1 13.10 -0.85 17.30
N GLN A 2 13.45 -1.98 17.92
CA GLN A 2 13.20 -2.29 19.34
C GLN A 2 13.56 -1.13 20.26
N HIS A 3 14.81 -0.69 20.21
CA HIS A 3 15.34 0.40 21.03
C HIS A 3 14.63 1.75 20.80
N ALA A 4 14.22 2.02 19.54
CA ALA A 4 13.49 3.26 19.22
C ALA A 4 12.06 3.25 19.75
N LEU A 5 11.43 2.08 19.82
CA LEU A 5 10.06 1.89 20.32
C LEU A 5 10.00 1.65 21.82
N ASP A 6 11.14 1.30 22.44
CA ASP A 6 11.26 0.92 23.85
C ASP A 6 10.42 -0.32 24.21
N ILE A 7 10.61 -1.38 23.42
CA ILE A 7 9.89 -2.66 23.54
C ILE A 7 10.84 -3.84 23.73
N GLU A 8 11.96 -3.61 24.42
CA GLU A 8 12.99 -4.63 24.60
C GLU A 8 12.52 -5.73 25.56
N ASP A 9 11.86 -5.36 26.66
CA ASP A 9 11.43 -6.30 27.70
C ASP A 9 9.90 -6.48 27.74
N THR A 10 9.14 -5.40 27.71
CA THR A 10 7.67 -5.42 27.80
C THR A 10 7.04 -4.34 26.93
N LEU A 11 5.71 -4.39 26.72
CA LEU A 11 4.97 -3.33 26.05
C LEU A 11 4.59 -2.18 27.01
N ASP A 12 4.79 -2.35 28.31
CA ASP A 12 4.41 -1.33 29.31
C ASP A 12 5.20 -0.03 29.12
N ASP A 13 6.42 -0.14 28.59
CA ASP A 13 7.32 0.98 28.31
C ASP A 13 7.18 1.50 26.87
N LEU A 14 6.20 1.03 26.10
CA LEU A 14 5.99 1.43 24.71
C LEU A 14 5.89 2.96 24.58
N ARG A 15 6.87 3.54 23.92
CA ARG A 15 7.01 5.00 23.79
C ARG A 15 5.91 5.65 22.97
N TYR A 16 5.31 4.92 22.02
CA TYR A 16 4.35 5.47 21.08
C TYR A 16 3.07 4.65 21.07
N ASN A 17 1.94 5.31 21.17
CA ASN A 17 0.62 4.66 21.14
C ASN A 17 0.28 4.04 19.77
N ARG A 18 0.87 4.54 18.70
CA ARG A 18 0.67 4.02 17.34
C ARG A 18 2.00 3.93 16.62
N VAL A 19 2.28 2.74 16.09
CA VAL A 19 3.40 2.44 15.22
C VAL A 19 2.85 2.31 13.80
N VAL A 20 3.32 3.15 12.89
CA VAL A 20 2.78 3.23 11.53
C VAL A 20 3.84 2.82 10.54
N ILE A 21 3.56 1.78 9.74
CA ILE A 21 4.39 1.38 8.62
C ILE A 21 4.01 2.24 7.42
N ALA A 22 4.95 3.05 6.95
CA ALA A 22 4.81 3.88 5.76
C ALA A 22 5.80 3.40 4.70
N THR A 23 5.29 2.95 3.56
CA THR A 23 6.09 2.47 2.43
C THR A 23 5.57 3.06 1.12
N ASP A 24 6.36 3.00 0.09
CA ASP A 24 5.95 3.35 -1.26
C ASP A 24 4.78 2.48 -1.73
N ALA A 25 3.99 2.99 -2.66
CA ALA A 25 2.84 2.29 -3.21
C ALA A 25 3.18 1.29 -4.32
N ASP A 26 4.46 1.13 -4.64
CA ASP A 26 4.96 0.21 -5.65
C ASP A 26 5.21 -1.21 -5.11
N VAL A 27 5.68 -2.11 -5.97
CA VAL A 27 5.95 -3.52 -5.65
C VAL A 27 7.05 -3.64 -4.58
N ASP A 28 8.09 -2.81 -4.66
CA ASP A 28 9.19 -2.82 -3.70
C ASP A 28 8.72 -2.35 -2.32
N GLY A 29 7.90 -1.30 -2.27
CA GLY A 29 7.27 -0.82 -1.04
C GLY A 29 6.35 -1.86 -0.41
N MET A 30 5.58 -2.63 -1.20
CA MET A 30 4.79 -3.75 -0.70
C MET A 30 5.66 -4.86 -0.11
N HIS A 31 6.80 -5.17 -0.73
CA HIS A 31 7.76 -6.15 -0.20
C HIS A 31 8.36 -5.69 1.13
N ILE A 32 8.79 -4.43 1.23
CA ILE A 32 9.28 -3.84 2.49
C ILE A 32 8.21 -3.89 3.58
N ARG A 33 6.97 -3.56 3.23
CA ARG A 33 5.82 -3.66 4.14
C ARG A 33 5.63 -5.07 4.67
N LEU A 34 5.67 -6.06 3.79
CA LEU A 34 5.54 -7.47 4.17
C LEU A 34 6.66 -7.91 5.12
N LEU A 35 7.90 -7.51 4.86
CA LEU A 35 9.04 -7.82 5.74
C LEU A 35 8.89 -7.17 7.12
N LEU A 36 8.43 -5.93 7.19
CA LEU A 36 8.17 -5.24 8.46
C LEU A 36 7.00 -5.89 9.24
N LEU A 37 5.92 -6.24 8.54
CA LEU A 37 4.81 -7.01 9.16
C LEU A 37 5.30 -8.34 9.72
N THR A 38 6.08 -9.08 8.94
CA THR A 38 6.69 -10.35 9.37
C THR A 38 7.55 -10.15 10.62
N PHE A 39 8.35 -9.10 10.65
CA PHE A 39 9.18 -8.76 11.81
C PHE A 39 8.32 -8.53 13.06
N PHE A 40 7.26 -7.72 12.98
CA PHE A 40 6.40 -7.45 14.12
C PHE A 40 5.60 -8.67 14.55
N LEU A 41 5.07 -9.45 13.61
CA LEU A 41 4.33 -10.68 13.91
C LEU A 41 5.21 -11.75 14.55
N GLN A 42 6.46 -11.88 14.12
CA GLN A 42 7.39 -12.89 14.61
C GLN A 42 7.96 -12.54 16.00
N PHE A 43 8.32 -11.27 16.20
CA PHE A 43 9.07 -10.86 17.40
C PHE A 43 8.24 -10.07 18.39
N PHE A 44 7.16 -9.44 17.96
CA PHE A 44 6.31 -8.55 18.78
C PHE A 44 4.82 -8.78 18.53
N PRO A 45 4.33 -10.05 18.59
CA PRO A 45 2.93 -10.34 18.33
C PRO A 45 1.96 -9.58 19.26
N ASP A 46 2.37 -9.33 20.50
CA ASP A 46 1.55 -8.61 21.47
C ASP A 46 1.34 -7.14 21.09
N LEU A 47 2.31 -6.51 20.44
CA LEU A 47 2.15 -5.15 19.90
C LEU A 47 1.06 -5.11 18.82
N VAL A 48 0.96 -6.16 18.02
CA VAL A 48 -0.09 -6.30 16.99
C VAL A 48 -1.44 -6.60 17.65
N ARG A 49 -1.50 -7.55 18.58
CA ARG A 49 -2.72 -7.93 19.32
C ARG A 49 -3.32 -6.76 20.09
N SER A 50 -2.47 -5.92 20.66
CA SER A 50 -2.90 -4.73 21.41
C SER A 50 -3.32 -3.57 20.49
N GLY A 51 -3.28 -3.74 19.18
CA GLY A 51 -3.77 -2.75 18.22
C GLY A 51 -2.89 -1.52 18.04
N HIS A 52 -1.58 -1.64 18.28
CA HIS A 52 -0.63 -0.55 18.14
C HIS A 52 -0.02 -0.44 16.74
N LEU A 53 -0.17 -1.46 15.87
CA LEU A 53 0.44 -1.49 14.56
C LEU A 53 -0.55 -1.11 13.45
N TYR A 54 -0.14 -0.18 12.59
CA TYR A 54 -0.94 0.34 11.48
C TYR A 54 -0.12 0.41 10.20
N ILE A 55 -0.81 0.39 9.07
CA ILE A 55 -0.27 0.69 7.74
C ILE A 55 -0.79 2.05 7.32
N LEU A 56 0.09 2.93 6.82
CA LEU A 56 -0.30 4.19 6.21
C LEU A 56 -0.80 3.93 4.79
N GLU A 57 -2.04 4.30 4.50
CA GLU A 57 -2.48 4.44 3.13
C GLU A 57 -1.85 5.68 2.50
N THR A 58 -1.13 5.49 1.40
CA THR A 58 -0.52 6.57 0.64
C THR A 58 -1.33 6.83 -0.63
N PRO A 59 -1.53 8.10 -1.05
CA PRO A 59 -2.26 8.39 -2.26
C PRO A 59 -1.51 7.88 -3.49
N LEU A 60 -2.27 7.31 -4.44
CA LEU A 60 -1.75 6.84 -5.73
C LEU A 60 -1.76 7.95 -6.78
N PHE A 61 -2.69 8.89 -6.67
CA PHE A 61 -2.85 9.96 -7.65
C PHE A 61 -3.10 11.30 -6.97
N ARG A 62 -2.58 12.35 -7.62
CA ARG A 62 -2.96 13.74 -7.37
C ARG A 62 -3.71 14.25 -8.59
N VAL A 63 -4.93 14.73 -8.38
CA VAL A 63 -5.80 15.33 -9.40
C VAL A 63 -6.04 16.79 -9.01
N ARG A 64 -5.56 17.73 -9.78
CA ARG A 64 -5.65 19.15 -9.43
C ARG A 64 -6.06 20.04 -10.59
N ASP A 65 -6.66 21.17 -10.26
CA ASP A 65 -6.78 22.34 -11.12
C ASP A 65 -6.08 23.55 -10.48
N LYS A 66 -6.33 24.75 -11.01
CA LYS A 66 -5.76 26.00 -10.46
C LYS A 66 -6.29 26.37 -9.07
N LYS A 67 -7.37 25.73 -8.59
CA LYS A 67 -8.09 26.12 -7.36
C LYS A 67 -8.14 25.00 -6.33
N GLN A 68 -8.16 23.74 -6.76
CA GLN A 68 -8.40 22.59 -5.90
C GLN A 68 -7.43 21.45 -6.23
N THR A 69 -7.04 20.70 -5.19
CA THR A 69 -6.21 19.51 -5.29
C THR A 69 -6.91 18.39 -4.56
N PHE A 70 -7.04 17.24 -5.22
CA PHE A 70 -7.55 16.01 -4.67
C PHE A 70 -6.46 14.95 -4.65
N TYR A 71 -6.33 14.25 -3.54
CA TYR A 71 -5.48 13.08 -3.40
C TYR A 71 -6.35 11.85 -3.41
N CYS A 72 -6.06 10.92 -4.31
CA CYS A 72 -6.88 9.77 -4.59
C CYS A 72 -6.10 8.49 -4.30
N TYR A 73 -6.72 7.58 -3.60
CA TYR A 73 -6.14 6.32 -3.12
C TYR A 73 -6.58 5.13 -3.97
N SER A 74 -7.49 5.36 -4.90
CA SER A 74 -7.97 4.36 -5.85
C SER A 74 -8.28 4.99 -7.21
N GLU A 75 -8.41 4.15 -8.23
CA GLU A 75 -8.82 4.57 -9.57
C GLU A 75 -10.23 5.19 -9.55
N SER A 76 -11.14 4.64 -8.74
CA SER A 76 -12.50 5.17 -8.57
C SER A 76 -12.51 6.57 -7.98
N GLU A 77 -11.69 6.83 -6.95
CA GLU A 77 -11.53 8.18 -6.38
C GLU A 77 -10.95 9.17 -7.40
N LYS A 78 -10.00 8.71 -8.22
CA LYS A 78 -9.42 9.52 -9.32
C LYS A 78 -10.50 9.94 -10.30
N GLN A 79 -11.32 9.01 -10.77
CA GLN A 79 -12.41 9.30 -11.72
C GLN A 79 -13.43 10.26 -11.12
N GLU A 80 -13.77 10.12 -9.85
CA GLU A 80 -14.67 11.04 -9.16
C GLU A 80 -14.07 12.45 -9.07
N ALA A 81 -12.78 12.56 -8.74
CA ALA A 81 -12.08 13.85 -8.68
C ALA A 81 -12.05 14.54 -10.06
N ILE A 82 -11.80 13.80 -11.14
CA ILE A 82 -11.84 14.33 -12.52
C ILE A 82 -13.23 14.88 -12.85
N ARG A 83 -14.30 14.17 -12.49
CA ARG A 83 -15.69 14.63 -12.71
C ARG A 83 -15.96 15.91 -11.94
N LYS A 84 -15.51 16.03 -10.69
CA LYS A 84 -15.64 17.24 -9.86
C LYS A 84 -14.93 18.46 -10.48
N LEU A 85 -13.79 18.24 -11.11
CA LEU A 85 -13.02 19.29 -11.81
C LEU A 85 -13.48 19.54 -13.26
N ARG A 86 -14.59 18.95 -13.70
CA ARG A 86 -15.20 19.12 -15.03
C ARG A 86 -14.22 18.86 -16.18
N GLY A 87 -13.37 17.87 -16.05
CA GLY A 87 -12.44 17.41 -17.08
C GLY A 87 -11.21 18.30 -17.34
N LYS A 88 -11.01 19.37 -16.57
CA LYS A 88 -9.82 20.24 -16.67
C LYS A 88 -8.86 20.00 -15.52
N ALA A 89 -8.38 18.76 -15.40
CA ALA A 89 -7.55 18.33 -14.30
C ALA A 89 -6.15 17.95 -14.79
N GLU A 90 -5.13 18.40 -14.06
CA GLU A 90 -3.78 17.84 -14.15
C GLU A 90 -3.72 16.61 -13.24
N ILE A 91 -3.31 15.47 -13.80
CA ILE A 91 -3.22 14.21 -13.08
C ILE A 91 -1.74 13.84 -12.92
N THR A 92 -1.34 13.57 -11.69
CA THR A 92 -0.01 13.05 -11.37
C THR A 92 -0.18 11.69 -10.69
N ARG A 93 0.50 10.66 -11.16
CA ARG A 93 0.59 9.37 -10.48
C ARG A 93 1.84 9.37 -9.60
N PHE A 94 1.68 9.05 -8.31
CA PHE A 94 2.80 8.86 -7.41
C PHE A 94 3.31 7.42 -7.51
N LYS A 95 4.62 7.26 -7.68
CA LYS A 95 5.29 5.97 -7.64
C LYS A 95 5.87 5.69 -6.25
N GLY A 96 6.29 6.73 -5.54
CA GLY A 96 6.84 6.61 -4.20
C GLY A 96 6.63 7.85 -3.34
N LEU A 97 6.85 7.71 -2.03
CA LEU A 97 6.73 8.79 -1.05
C LEU A 97 7.67 9.96 -1.33
N GLY A 98 8.83 9.71 -1.97
CA GLY A 98 9.79 10.73 -2.35
C GLY A 98 9.31 11.72 -3.41
N GLU A 99 8.23 11.41 -4.14
CA GLU A 99 7.61 12.30 -5.12
C GLU A 99 6.61 13.29 -4.49
N ILE A 100 6.27 13.06 -3.22
CA ILE A 100 5.35 13.89 -2.46
C ILE A 100 6.17 14.91 -1.68
N SER A 101 5.88 16.20 -1.87
CA SER A 101 6.59 17.24 -1.14
C SER A 101 6.30 17.16 0.37
N PRO A 102 7.22 17.62 1.25
CA PRO A 102 7.01 17.59 2.70
C PRO A 102 5.73 18.31 3.15
N ASN A 103 5.36 19.38 2.49
CA ASN A 103 4.15 20.13 2.80
C ASN A 103 2.87 19.35 2.43
N GLU A 104 2.90 18.65 1.31
CA GLU A 104 1.81 17.76 0.88
C GLU A 104 1.71 16.55 1.83
N PHE A 105 2.86 15.95 2.15
CA PHE A 105 2.91 14.81 3.08
C PHE A 105 2.36 15.18 4.46
N GLY A 106 2.67 16.37 4.97
CA GLY A 106 2.07 16.90 6.20
C GLY A 106 0.55 16.91 6.19
N GLY A 107 -0.07 17.12 5.02
CA GLY A 107 -1.52 17.04 4.85
C GLY A 107 -2.09 15.62 5.00
N PHE A 108 -1.33 14.59 4.63
CA PHE A 108 -1.77 13.18 4.73
C PHE A 108 -1.65 12.62 6.13
N ILE A 109 -0.61 13.01 6.88
CA ILE A 109 -0.39 12.57 8.25
C ILE A 109 -1.10 13.44 9.30
N GLY A 110 -1.90 14.41 8.85
CA GLY A 110 -2.70 15.30 9.68
C GLY A 110 -4.02 14.65 10.17
N PRO A 111 -5.05 15.47 10.46
CA PRO A 111 -6.33 14.98 11.00
C PRO A 111 -7.05 13.97 10.09
N ASN A 112 -6.75 13.96 8.81
CA ASN A 112 -7.36 13.09 7.80
C ASN A 112 -6.47 11.89 7.44
N ILE A 113 -5.50 11.55 8.29
CA ILE A 113 -4.63 10.38 8.08
C ILE A 113 -5.46 9.11 7.88
N ARG A 114 -5.18 8.38 6.82
CA ARG A 114 -5.79 7.08 6.56
C ARG A 114 -4.86 5.98 7.08
N LEU A 115 -5.30 5.29 8.11
CA LEU A 115 -4.57 4.20 8.74
C LEU A 115 -5.38 2.92 8.67
N GLU A 116 -4.76 1.87 8.17
CA GLU A 116 -5.30 0.51 8.20
C GLU A 116 -4.71 -0.22 9.41
N PRO A 117 -5.52 -0.64 10.39
CA PRO A 117 -5.04 -1.39 11.54
C PRO A 117 -4.60 -2.80 11.12
N VAL A 118 -3.47 -3.25 11.63
CA VAL A 118 -3.06 -4.66 11.50
C VAL A 118 -3.77 -5.46 12.57
N VAL A 119 -4.69 -6.32 12.15
CA VAL A 119 -5.53 -7.12 13.06
C VAL A 119 -5.22 -8.60 12.88
N LEU A 120 -5.08 -9.31 13.99
CA LEU A 120 -5.01 -10.75 14.03
C LEU A 120 -6.38 -11.32 14.38
N HIS A 121 -7.01 -12.00 13.44
CA HIS A 121 -8.34 -12.60 13.67
C HIS A 121 -8.26 -13.95 14.40
N ASP A 122 -7.17 -14.70 14.18
CA ASP A 122 -6.94 -16.00 14.82
C ASP A 122 -5.44 -16.18 15.08
N ASP A 123 -5.07 -16.58 16.29
CA ASP A 123 -3.69 -16.90 16.66
C ASP A 123 -3.22 -18.26 16.12
N THR A 124 -4.18 -19.11 15.75
CA THR A 124 -3.93 -20.46 15.24
C THR A 124 -3.48 -20.42 13.79
N GLY A 125 -2.19 -20.40 13.56
CA GLY A 125 -1.64 -20.54 12.23
C GLY A 125 -0.66 -19.46 11.80
N ILE A 126 -0.49 -18.38 12.58
CA ILE A 126 0.47 -17.32 12.24
C ILE A 126 1.85 -17.88 12.05
N ASP A 127 2.33 -18.71 13.00
CA ASP A 127 3.64 -19.34 12.91
C ASP A 127 3.74 -20.25 11.68
N ALA A 128 2.68 -20.97 11.35
CA ALA A 128 2.64 -21.81 10.16
C ALA A 128 2.67 -20.98 8.87
N ILE A 129 1.91 -19.89 8.82
CA ILE A 129 1.89 -18.95 7.70
C ILE A 129 3.25 -18.27 7.53
N LEU A 130 3.86 -17.79 8.62
CA LEU A 130 5.18 -17.20 8.60
C LEU A 130 6.25 -18.22 8.18
N ALA A 131 6.19 -19.45 8.71
CA ALA A 131 7.09 -20.51 8.31
C ALA A 131 6.92 -20.88 6.82
N TYR A 132 5.68 -20.91 6.33
CA TYR A 132 5.39 -21.21 4.94
C TYR A 132 5.89 -20.11 3.98
N TYR A 133 5.50 -18.86 4.20
CA TYR A 133 5.82 -17.77 3.28
C TYR A 133 7.22 -17.19 3.46
N MET A 134 7.76 -17.19 4.68
CA MET A 134 9.04 -16.55 5.01
C MET A 134 10.12 -17.57 5.44
N GLY A 135 9.77 -18.84 5.61
CA GLY A 135 10.68 -19.92 5.98
C GLY A 135 11.52 -20.45 4.81
N LYS A 136 12.17 -21.60 5.00
CA LYS A 136 13.10 -22.22 4.03
C LYS A 136 12.43 -23.27 3.10
N ASN A 137 11.13 -23.19 2.86
CA ASN A 137 10.36 -24.13 2.03
C ASN A 137 10.22 -23.68 0.58
N THR A 138 11.31 -23.36 -0.06
CA THR A 138 11.35 -22.84 -1.45
C THR A 138 10.56 -23.68 -2.46
N PRO A 139 10.61 -25.03 -2.48
CA PRO A 139 9.86 -25.83 -3.45
C PRO A 139 8.35 -25.63 -3.36
N GLU A 140 7.76 -25.72 -2.16
CA GLU A 140 6.32 -25.57 -1.96
C GLU A 140 5.83 -24.16 -2.33
N ARG A 141 6.63 -23.13 -2.02
CA ARG A 141 6.33 -21.76 -2.45
C ARG A 141 6.41 -21.59 -3.95
N GLN A 142 7.36 -22.24 -4.60
CA GLN A 142 7.47 -22.19 -6.07
C GLN A 142 6.25 -22.83 -6.72
N GLU A 143 5.79 -23.99 -6.24
CA GLU A 143 4.57 -24.64 -6.70
C GLU A 143 3.34 -23.76 -6.48
N PHE A 144 3.23 -23.12 -5.32
CA PHE A 144 2.15 -22.18 -5.02
C PHE A 144 2.15 -21.00 -5.97
N ILE A 145 3.31 -20.37 -6.22
CA ILE A 145 3.44 -19.24 -7.14
C ILE A 145 3.04 -19.66 -8.55
N ILE A 146 3.54 -20.80 -9.04
CA ILE A 146 3.22 -21.30 -10.38
C ILE A 146 1.73 -21.61 -10.51
N GLY A 147 1.14 -22.26 -9.49
CA GLY A 147 -0.28 -22.63 -9.49
C GLY A 147 -1.24 -21.43 -9.37
N ASN A 148 -0.77 -20.30 -8.84
CA ASN A 148 -1.58 -19.08 -8.68
C ASN A 148 -1.14 -17.95 -9.60
N LEU A 149 -0.22 -18.20 -10.51
CA LEU A 149 0.24 -17.20 -11.47
C LEU A 149 -0.90 -16.87 -12.45
N ARG A 150 -1.44 -15.67 -12.30
CA ARG A 150 -2.36 -15.10 -13.29
C ARG A 150 -1.54 -14.33 -14.31
N ILE A 151 -1.60 -14.78 -15.56
CA ILE A 151 -0.97 -14.05 -16.66
C ILE A 151 -1.99 -12.99 -17.08
N GLU A 152 -1.77 -11.76 -16.70
CA GLU A 152 -2.57 -10.58 -17.11
C GLU A 152 -2.28 -10.20 -18.58
N LYS A 153 -2.25 -11.18 -19.49
CA LYS A 153 -2.06 -10.92 -20.92
C LYS A 153 -3.25 -10.23 -21.56
N ASP A 154 -4.44 -10.51 -21.05
CA ASP A 154 -5.68 -10.06 -21.66
C ASP A 154 -5.96 -8.57 -21.47
N GLU A 155 -5.42 -7.93 -20.40
CA GLU A 155 -5.63 -6.50 -20.15
C GLU A 155 -4.72 -5.63 -21.03
N ILE A 156 -3.50 -6.07 -21.32
CA ILE A 156 -2.55 -5.33 -22.16
C ILE A 156 -2.99 -5.37 -23.63
N GLU A 157 -3.45 -6.53 -24.11
CA GLU A 157 -3.97 -6.68 -25.48
C GLU A 157 -5.26 -5.88 -25.68
N ALA A 158 -6.13 -5.80 -24.67
CA ALA A 158 -7.35 -5.00 -24.72
C ALA A 158 -7.08 -3.49 -24.69
N GLU A 159 -6.06 -3.01 -23.94
CA GLU A 159 -5.66 -1.60 -23.97
C GLU A 159 -4.99 -1.22 -25.30
N GLU A 160 -4.19 -2.09 -25.91
CA GLU A 160 -3.57 -1.85 -27.20
C GLU A 160 -4.59 -1.87 -28.36
N GLU A 161 -5.60 -2.76 -28.33
CA GLU A 161 -6.70 -2.77 -29.30
C GLU A 161 -7.56 -1.50 -29.19
N LEU A 162 -7.85 -1.02 -27.96
CA LEU A 162 -8.63 0.19 -27.75
C LEU A 162 -7.91 1.45 -28.25
N VAL A 163 -6.59 1.49 -28.09
CA VAL A 163 -5.77 2.62 -28.58
C VAL A 163 -5.73 2.62 -30.11
N MET A 164 -5.62 1.46 -30.75
CA MET A 164 -5.63 1.36 -32.23
C MET A 164 -7.00 1.70 -32.83
N GLU A 165 -8.11 1.34 -32.17
CA GLU A 165 -9.45 1.74 -32.63
C GLU A 165 -9.68 3.26 -32.55
N VAL A 166 -9.18 3.91 -31.48
CA VAL A 166 -9.30 5.35 -31.31
C VAL A 166 -8.49 6.12 -32.35
N GLU A 167 -7.27 5.67 -32.67
CA GLU A 167 -6.43 6.29 -33.70
C GLU A 167 -7.00 6.08 -35.13
N ALA A 168 -7.71 4.97 -35.37
CA ALA A 168 -8.33 4.70 -36.67
C ALA A 168 -9.56 5.60 -36.95
N VAL A 169 -10.25 6.06 -35.91
CA VAL A 169 -11.43 6.94 -36.02
C VAL A 169 -11.05 8.42 -36.21
N GLU A 170 -9.84 8.82 -35.83
CA GLU A 170 -9.38 10.21 -36.02
C GLU A 170 -8.78 10.50 -37.42
N VAL A 171 -8.68 9.49 -38.29
CA VAL A 171 -8.07 9.61 -39.64
C VAL A 171 -9.11 9.63 -40.79
N GLU A 172 -10.41 9.52 -40.50
CA GLU A 172 -11.50 9.73 -41.46
C GLU A 172 -12.13 11.12 -41.31
#